data_da00434ffa23d41ed5abddb586c76d17
#
_entry.id   da00434ffa23d41ed5abddb586c76d17
#
_cell.length_a   1.000
_cell.length_b   1.000
_cell.length_c   1.000
_cell.angle_alpha   90.00
_cell.angle_beta   90.00
_cell.angle_gamma   90.00
#
_symmetry.space_group_name_H-M   'P 1'
#
loop_
_entity.id
_entity.type
_entity.pdbx_description
1 polymer ?
#
loop_
_entity_poly.entity_id
_entity_poly.type
_entity_poly.pdbx_seq_one_letter_code
_entity_poly.pdbx_strand_id
1 'polypeptide(L)'
;MQMETIALPKICVGRRRLYLAQVPIPFSKKSRRNVVRQTSDNGEQTRKSTRVKLRPQKDWHKRNYLAEVLIPSLFVKRAGEYTPPEFPVIEPGQVCITWIGHASFLIQTHELNILIDPIWSKWLKVVKRLKKPGFEIHHLPDIDVVLVTHAHFDHLDRRTLRKVAADQPIVVPIGVGNLVHDLGFQIVHELDYWQGIKVGPVEVSLTPCYHWGARFLADLHRGFGGFAMNIDGRTIFHCGDTAFFPGFREIGEHHHIDIALLPIGAYDAPTGREVHMNPEEAVRAFQELNAKTLIPMHYGTFRLGYEPMHEPLERLVVAARAHGIEQKLMVLTEGKPVVL
;
A
#
# COMPACT_ATOMS: atom_id res chain seq x y z
N MET A 1 19.69 32.36 15.22
CA MET A 1 19.09 32.18 13.92
C MET A 1 17.63 31.80 14.15
N GLN A 2 16.75 32.78 14.12
CA GLN A 2 15.32 32.62 14.42
C GLN A 2 14.66 31.86 13.27
N MET A 3 13.97 30.77 13.60
CA MET A 3 13.10 30.09 12.65
C MET A 3 11.79 30.89 12.56
N GLU A 4 11.52 31.45 11.39
CA GLU A 4 10.20 32.00 11.09
C GLU A 4 9.20 30.84 10.93
N THR A 5 8.20 30.83 11.79
CA THR A 5 7.08 29.92 11.72
C THR A 5 6.12 30.45 10.64
N ILE A 6 6.17 29.89 9.44
CA ILE A 6 5.18 30.19 8.39
C ILE A 6 3.84 29.64 8.84
N ALA A 7 2.90 30.53 9.14
CA ALA A 7 1.52 30.16 9.40
C ALA A 7 0.86 29.62 8.12
N LEU A 8 0.58 28.32 8.10
CA LEU A 8 -0.17 27.68 7.02
C LEU A 8 -1.64 28.14 7.04
N PRO A 9 -2.32 28.23 5.89
CA PRO A 9 -3.70 28.66 5.81
C PRO A 9 -4.62 27.69 6.56
N LYS A 10 -5.55 28.24 7.35
CA LYS A 10 -6.57 27.49 8.07
C LYS A 10 -7.60 26.98 7.08
N ILE A 11 -7.59 25.69 6.78
CA ILE A 11 -8.60 25.05 5.95
C ILE A 11 -9.75 24.63 6.86
N CYS A 12 -10.95 25.19 6.60
CA CYS A 12 -12.17 24.84 7.31
C CYS A 12 -12.88 23.76 6.49
N VAL A 13 -12.69 22.49 6.86
CA VAL A 13 -13.47 21.37 6.33
C VAL A 13 -14.53 21.04 7.38
N GLY A 14 -15.78 20.96 6.98
CA GLY A 14 -16.96 20.91 7.83
C GLY A 14 -16.81 20.10 9.12
N ARG A 15 -16.66 20.80 10.24
CA ARG A 15 -16.57 20.43 11.64
C ARG A 15 -15.20 20.05 12.23
N ARG A 16 -14.12 19.77 11.46
CA ARG A 16 -12.80 19.49 12.04
C ARG A 16 -11.72 20.31 11.35
N ARG A 17 -10.81 20.93 12.13
CA ARG A 17 -9.61 21.61 11.63
C ARG A 17 -8.45 20.63 11.70
N LEU A 18 -7.96 20.19 10.56
CA LEU A 18 -6.73 19.37 10.49
C LEU A 18 -5.53 20.29 10.28
N TYR A 19 -4.48 20.08 11.06
CA TYR A 19 -3.19 20.76 10.89
C TYR A 19 -2.24 19.77 10.23
N LEU A 20 -1.68 20.16 9.08
CA LEU A 20 -0.67 19.40 8.37
C LEU A 20 0.69 20.05 8.63
N ALA A 21 1.65 19.29 9.12
CA ALA A 21 3.03 19.72 9.29
C ALA A 21 3.97 18.64 8.71
N GLN A 22 4.98 19.05 7.94
CA GLN A 22 6.06 18.14 7.58
C GLN A 22 6.90 17.85 8.81
N VAL A 23 7.06 16.60 9.17
CA VAL A 23 7.87 16.18 10.29
C VAL A 23 9.19 15.62 9.74
N PRO A 24 10.32 16.29 9.98
CA PRO A 24 11.61 15.70 9.66
C PRO A 24 11.88 14.55 10.64
N ILE A 25 11.88 13.32 10.13
CA ILE A 25 12.30 12.16 10.91
C ILE A 25 13.80 12.27 11.14
N PRO A 26 14.30 12.23 12.39
CA PRO A 26 15.74 12.36 12.67
C PRO A 26 16.51 11.17 12.11
N PHE A 27 17.36 11.43 11.13
CA PHE A 27 18.22 10.44 10.50
C PHE A 27 19.54 10.27 11.22
N SER A 28 19.90 9.04 11.53
CA SER A 28 21.29 8.66 11.71
C SER A 28 21.98 8.71 10.33
N LYS A 29 23.09 9.48 10.23
CA LYS A 29 23.88 9.59 8.98
C LYS A 29 24.43 8.25 8.46
N LYS A 30 24.35 7.16 9.25
CA LYS A 30 24.78 5.80 8.86
C LYS A 30 23.76 5.06 7.97
N SER A 31 22.46 5.38 8.07
CA SER A 31 21.40 4.68 7.35
C SER A 31 21.40 4.94 5.83
N ARG A 32 21.90 6.11 5.38
CA ARG A 32 21.93 6.46 3.96
C ARG A 32 22.84 5.59 3.08
N ARG A 33 23.67 4.70 3.63
CA ARG A 33 24.71 4.01 2.86
C ARG A 33 24.35 2.61 2.36
N ASN A 34 23.30 1.95 2.86
CA ASN A 34 23.08 0.52 2.60
C ASN A 34 21.82 0.16 1.80
N VAL A 35 20.94 1.10 1.49
CA VAL A 35 19.76 0.80 0.66
C VAL A 35 20.14 0.98 -0.81
N VAL A 36 20.46 -0.13 -1.46
CA VAL A 36 20.73 -0.27 -2.91
C VAL A 36 21.89 0.60 -3.43
N ARG A 37 23.13 0.28 -3.03
CA ARG A 37 24.32 0.66 -3.79
C ARG A 37 24.81 -0.52 -4.61
N GLN A 38 24.56 -0.50 -5.91
CA GLN A 38 25.58 -0.97 -6.86
C GLN A 38 26.37 0.27 -7.25
N THR A 39 27.57 0.37 -6.67
CA THR A 39 28.53 1.43 -6.95
C THR A 39 29.05 1.30 -8.38
N SER A 40 28.90 2.33 -9.18
CA SER A 40 29.89 2.68 -10.18
C SER A 40 30.53 4.00 -9.72
N ASP A 41 31.86 3.97 -9.55
CA ASP A 41 32.69 5.15 -9.31
C ASP A 41 32.34 6.26 -10.29
N ASN A 42 31.88 7.37 -9.78
CA ASN A 42 32.11 8.75 -10.17
C ASN A 42 31.02 9.63 -9.54
N GLY A 43 31.46 10.64 -8.83
CA GLY A 43 30.74 11.50 -7.91
C GLY A 43 29.59 12.37 -8.42
N GLU A 44 28.59 11.81 -9.11
CA GLU A 44 27.31 12.45 -9.40
C GLU A 44 26.16 11.62 -8.85
N GLN A 45 25.47 12.13 -7.83
CA GLN A 45 24.22 11.57 -7.30
C GLN A 45 23.08 11.80 -8.30
N THR A 46 23.11 11.12 -9.44
CA THR A 46 21.93 11.00 -10.30
C THR A 46 21.02 9.93 -9.75
N ARG A 47 19.73 10.25 -9.51
CA ARG A 47 18.64 9.31 -9.27
C ARG A 47 18.64 8.23 -10.36
N LYS A 48 19.34 7.13 -10.15
CA LYS A 48 19.25 5.99 -11.06
C LYS A 48 18.00 5.22 -10.68
N SER A 49 16.98 5.31 -11.54
CA SER A 49 15.89 4.37 -11.62
C SER A 49 16.45 2.96 -11.47
N THR A 50 16.05 2.25 -10.42
CA THR A 50 16.47 0.86 -10.21
C THR A 50 15.86 0.05 -11.36
N ARG A 51 16.62 -0.22 -12.41
CA ARG A 51 16.18 -1.14 -13.46
C ARG A 51 16.03 -2.51 -12.81
N VAL A 52 14.80 -2.86 -12.49
CA VAL A 52 14.46 -4.22 -12.04
C VAL A 52 14.87 -5.18 -13.15
N LYS A 53 15.88 -6.01 -12.88
CA LYS A 53 16.34 -7.01 -13.84
C LYS A 53 15.21 -8.00 -14.07
N LEU A 54 14.81 -8.17 -15.33
CA LEU A 54 13.96 -9.29 -15.73
C LEU A 54 14.78 -10.57 -15.49
N ARG A 55 14.32 -11.40 -14.56
CA ARG A 55 14.78 -12.79 -14.48
C ARG A 55 13.70 -13.62 -15.15
N PRO A 56 14.01 -14.30 -16.28
CA PRO A 56 13.06 -15.19 -16.87
C PRO A 56 12.82 -16.34 -15.87
N GLN A 57 11.57 -16.43 -15.37
CA GLN A 57 11.17 -17.68 -14.74
C GLN A 57 11.35 -18.81 -15.76
N LYS A 58 11.77 -19.96 -15.26
CA LYS A 58 11.96 -21.16 -16.08
C LYS A 58 10.62 -21.41 -16.82
N ASP A 59 10.61 -21.30 -18.14
CA ASP A 59 9.44 -21.53 -19.01
C ASP A 59 8.37 -20.43 -19.10
N TRP A 60 8.54 -19.22 -18.51
CA TRP A 60 7.53 -18.14 -18.60
C TRP A 60 7.20 -17.75 -20.05
N HIS A 61 8.16 -17.81 -20.98
CA HIS A 61 7.98 -17.53 -22.41
C HIS A 61 7.17 -18.59 -23.15
N LYS A 62 6.91 -19.76 -22.54
CA LYS A 62 6.03 -20.79 -23.06
C LYS A 62 4.58 -20.60 -22.63
N ARG A 63 4.33 -19.75 -21.64
CA ARG A 63 2.99 -19.47 -21.10
C ARG A 63 2.36 -18.26 -21.80
N ASN A 64 1.07 -18.31 -22.02
CA ASN A 64 0.31 -17.25 -22.65
C ASN A 64 -0.71 -16.67 -21.67
N TYR A 65 -0.34 -15.56 -21.03
CA TYR A 65 -1.20 -14.89 -20.04
C TYR A 65 -2.57 -14.50 -20.58
N LEU A 66 -2.64 -14.08 -21.84
CA LEU A 66 -3.92 -13.76 -22.47
C LEU A 66 -4.83 -14.99 -22.53
N ALA A 67 -4.32 -16.14 -22.98
CA ALA A 67 -5.09 -17.37 -23.14
C ALA A 67 -5.35 -18.09 -21.82
N GLU A 68 -4.37 -18.10 -20.90
CA GLU A 68 -4.45 -18.85 -19.65
C GLU A 68 -5.12 -18.10 -18.49
N VAL A 69 -5.08 -16.77 -18.52
CA VAL A 69 -5.54 -15.92 -17.40
C VAL A 69 -6.60 -14.93 -17.83
N LEU A 70 -6.32 -14.05 -18.80
CA LEU A 70 -7.23 -12.95 -19.13
C LEU A 70 -8.53 -13.46 -19.74
N ILE A 71 -8.47 -14.26 -20.83
CA ILE A 71 -9.67 -14.77 -21.49
C ILE A 71 -10.54 -15.61 -20.55
N PRO A 72 -10.01 -16.60 -19.81
CA PRO A 72 -10.80 -17.34 -18.83
C PRO A 72 -11.43 -16.44 -17.77
N SER A 73 -10.73 -15.43 -17.27
CA SER A 73 -11.24 -14.51 -16.26
C SER A 73 -12.45 -13.70 -16.72
N LEU A 74 -12.64 -13.48 -18.05
CA LEU A 74 -13.82 -12.79 -18.57
C LEU A 74 -15.12 -13.54 -18.26
N PHE A 75 -15.07 -14.86 -18.26
CA PHE A 75 -16.22 -15.74 -18.05
C PHE A 75 -16.48 -16.08 -16.58
N VAL A 76 -15.53 -15.79 -15.69
CA VAL A 76 -15.71 -16.01 -14.25
C VAL A 76 -16.76 -15.05 -13.69
N LYS A 77 -17.80 -15.57 -13.02
CA LYS A 77 -18.73 -14.74 -12.26
C LYS A 77 -17.99 -14.12 -11.07
N ARG A 78 -18.18 -12.81 -10.85
CA ARG A 78 -17.55 -12.15 -9.69
C ARG A 78 -18.10 -12.72 -8.40
N ALA A 79 -17.19 -13.14 -7.53
CA ALA A 79 -17.50 -13.60 -6.18
C ALA A 79 -17.83 -12.44 -5.24
N GLY A 80 -18.30 -12.76 -4.04
CA GLY A 80 -18.62 -11.82 -2.96
C GLY A 80 -19.95 -11.11 -3.18
N GLU A 81 -20.48 -10.57 -2.10
CA GLU A 81 -21.66 -9.74 -2.04
C GLU A 81 -21.31 -8.39 -1.41
N TYR A 82 -22.07 -7.37 -1.75
CA TYR A 82 -21.99 -6.11 -1.04
C TYR A 82 -22.77 -6.25 0.26
N THR A 83 -22.08 -6.01 1.37
CA THR A 83 -22.73 -5.91 2.69
C THR A 83 -22.50 -4.51 3.21
N PRO A 84 -23.54 -3.75 3.55
CA PRO A 84 -23.35 -2.46 4.21
C PRO A 84 -22.49 -2.65 5.46
N PRO A 85 -21.38 -1.92 5.60
CA PRO A 85 -20.51 -2.07 6.78
C PRO A 85 -21.18 -1.43 8.00
N GLU A 86 -21.09 -2.11 9.13
CA GLU A 86 -21.42 -1.54 10.42
C GLU A 86 -20.13 -1.02 11.06
N PHE A 87 -19.82 0.26 10.82
CA PHE A 87 -18.62 0.85 11.41
C PHE A 87 -18.83 1.06 12.91
N PRO A 88 -17.93 0.53 13.75
CA PRO A 88 -18.01 0.69 15.19
C PRO A 88 -17.65 2.13 15.61
N VAL A 89 -18.06 2.51 16.80
CA VAL A 89 -17.48 3.66 17.49
C VAL A 89 -16.07 3.27 17.92
N ILE A 90 -15.09 4.11 17.61
CA ILE A 90 -13.69 3.88 17.94
C ILE A 90 -13.31 4.70 19.15
N GLU A 91 -12.92 4.05 20.23
CA GLU A 91 -12.45 4.71 21.44
C GLU A 91 -10.99 5.20 21.29
N PRO A 92 -10.56 6.20 22.08
CA PRO A 92 -9.17 6.61 22.12
C PRO A 92 -8.21 5.42 22.34
N GLY A 93 -7.14 5.33 21.54
CA GLY A 93 -6.17 4.24 21.58
C GLY A 93 -6.58 2.98 20.82
N GLN A 94 -7.80 2.90 20.29
CA GLN A 94 -8.24 1.83 19.40
C GLN A 94 -8.04 2.21 17.93
N VAL A 95 -7.87 1.20 17.10
CA VAL A 95 -7.82 1.33 15.63
C VAL A 95 -8.78 0.31 15.03
N CYS A 96 -9.59 0.73 14.08
CA CYS A 96 -10.41 -0.18 13.28
C CYS A 96 -9.82 -0.31 11.88
N ILE A 97 -9.63 -1.55 11.43
CA ILE A 97 -9.14 -1.87 10.09
C ILE A 97 -10.24 -2.58 9.31
N THR A 98 -10.59 -2.02 8.16
CA THR A 98 -11.54 -2.63 7.22
C THR A 98 -10.83 -2.90 5.89
N TRP A 99 -10.71 -4.18 5.52
CA TRP A 99 -10.20 -4.56 4.21
C TRP A 99 -11.29 -4.41 3.15
N ILE A 100 -11.06 -3.57 2.14
CA ILE A 100 -12.02 -3.33 1.06
C ILE A 100 -11.84 -4.37 -0.06
N GLY A 101 -10.63 -4.93 -0.13
CA GLY A 101 -10.19 -5.91 -1.13
C GLY A 101 -8.92 -5.45 -1.83
N HIS A 102 -8.14 -6.40 -2.36
CA HIS A 102 -6.82 -6.16 -2.95
C HIS A 102 -5.86 -5.50 -1.93
N ALA A 103 -5.30 -4.34 -2.24
CA ALA A 103 -4.48 -3.53 -1.33
C ALA A 103 -5.25 -2.36 -0.71
N SER A 104 -6.59 -2.32 -0.87
CA SER A 104 -7.41 -1.21 -0.40
C SER A 104 -7.86 -1.41 1.05
N PHE A 105 -7.57 -0.44 1.91
CA PHE A 105 -7.95 -0.44 3.33
C PHE A 105 -8.56 0.88 3.76
N LEU A 106 -9.54 0.79 4.65
CA LEU A 106 -9.98 1.88 5.49
C LEU A 106 -9.44 1.64 6.90
N ILE A 107 -8.66 2.60 7.40
CA ILE A 107 -8.15 2.60 8.77
C ILE A 107 -8.82 3.76 9.49
N GLN A 108 -9.50 3.44 10.59
CA GLN A 108 -10.26 4.40 11.37
C GLN A 108 -9.66 4.49 12.77
N THR A 109 -9.56 5.69 13.26
CA THR A 109 -9.20 6.02 14.64
C THR A 109 -10.35 6.75 15.29
N HIS A 110 -10.23 7.11 16.57
CA HIS A 110 -11.20 7.99 17.23
C HIS A 110 -11.36 9.34 16.51
N GLU A 111 -10.31 9.85 15.85
CA GLU A 111 -10.30 11.19 15.26
C GLU A 111 -10.29 11.21 13.73
N LEU A 112 -9.78 10.17 13.07
CA LEU A 112 -9.48 10.17 11.64
C LEU A 112 -9.90 8.91 10.92
N ASN A 113 -10.26 9.07 9.64
CA ASN A 113 -10.47 8.01 8.67
C ASN A 113 -9.42 8.12 7.56
N ILE A 114 -8.57 7.11 7.44
CA ILE A 114 -7.47 7.02 6.46
C ILE A 114 -7.85 5.99 5.40
N LEU A 115 -7.84 6.39 4.13
CA LEU A 115 -8.14 5.49 3.02
C LEU A 115 -6.86 5.24 2.21
N ILE A 116 -6.49 3.96 2.04
CA ILE A 116 -5.24 3.57 1.38
C ILE A 116 -5.54 2.79 0.12
N ASP A 117 -4.84 3.13 -0.98
CA ASP A 117 -4.92 2.50 -2.31
C ASP A 117 -6.36 2.20 -2.75
N PRO A 118 -7.27 3.19 -2.74
CA PRO A 118 -8.69 2.93 -2.93
C PRO A 118 -9.01 2.50 -4.35
N ILE A 119 -9.60 1.29 -4.48
CA ILE A 119 -10.02 0.74 -5.75
C ILE A 119 -11.40 0.07 -5.69
N TRP A 120 -12.37 0.63 -6.43
CA TRP A 120 -13.71 0.05 -6.64
C TRP A 120 -13.98 -0.33 -8.08
N SER A 121 -13.03 -0.04 -8.99
CA SER A 121 -13.19 -0.32 -10.42
C SER A 121 -13.40 -1.80 -10.70
N LYS A 122 -14.32 -2.06 -11.62
CA LYS A 122 -14.61 -3.42 -12.13
C LYS A 122 -13.52 -3.93 -13.07
N TRP A 123 -12.72 -3.03 -13.61
CA TRP A 123 -11.70 -3.29 -14.60
C TRP A 123 -10.45 -2.45 -14.36
N LEU A 124 -9.31 -3.11 -14.38
CA LEU A 124 -7.99 -2.50 -14.48
C LEU A 124 -7.54 -2.61 -15.94
N LYS A 125 -7.92 -1.65 -16.76
CA LYS A 125 -7.74 -1.76 -18.22
C LYS A 125 -8.41 -3.04 -18.75
N VAL A 126 -7.62 -4.10 -18.98
CA VAL A 126 -8.09 -5.40 -19.51
C VAL A 126 -8.28 -6.46 -18.43
N VAL A 127 -7.79 -6.23 -17.21
CA VAL A 127 -7.91 -7.18 -16.11
C VAL A 127 -9.25 -6.99 -15.40
N LYS A 128 -10.05 -8.04 -15.33
CA LYS A 128 -11.34 -8.05 -14.66
C LYS A 128 -11.19 -8.24 -13.15
N ARG A 129 -11.94 -7.46 -12.37
CA ARG A 129 -12.11 -7.73 -10.95
C ARG A 129 -12.94 -9.00 -10.75
N LEU A 130 -12.41 -9.99 -10.04
CA LEU A 130 -13.06 -11.30 -9.85
C LEU A 130 -13.81 -11.41 -8.52
N LYS A 131 -13.52 -10.53 -7.54
CA LYS A 131 -14.27 -10.43 -6.29
C LYS A 131 -14.75 -9.00 -6.08
N LYS A 132 -16.00 -8.80 -5.69
CA LYS A 132 -16.56 -7.47 -5.41
C LYS A 132 -15.79 -6.81 -4.26
N PRO A 133 -15.72 -5.46 -4.19
CA PRO A 133 -15.30 -4.78 -2.97
C PRO A 133 -16.20 -5.18 -1.80
N GLY A 134 -15.68 -5.13 -0.60
CA GLY A 134 -16.41 -5.55 0.60
C GLY A 134 -17.73 -4.78 0.82
N PHE A 135 -17.77 -3.52 0.37
CA PHE A 135 -18.98 -2.67 0.39
C PHE A 135 -18.96 -1.69 -0.79
N GLU A 136 -20.08 -1.03 -1.03
CA GLU A 136 -20.20 -0.02 -2.08
C GLU A 136 -19.59 1.32 -1.62
N ILE A 137 -18.99 2.06 -2.55
CA ILE A 137 -18.20 3.28 -2.26
C ILE A 137 -19.01 4.36 -1.51
N HIS A 138 -20.32 4.40 -1.68
CA HIS A 138 -21.17 5.39 -1.00
C HIS A 138 -21.40 5.10 0.50
N HIS A 139 -20.94 3.95 1.00
CA HIS A 139 -20.91 3.65 2.43
C HIS A 139 -19.62 4.09 3.11
N LEU A 140 -18.66 4.68 2.37
CA LEU A 140 -17.46 5.25 3.02
C LEU A 140 -17.88 6.34 3.99
N PRO A 141 -17.28 6.39 5.19
CA PRO A 141 -17.37 7.56 6.04
C PRO A 141 -16.65 8.76 5.41
N ASP A 142 -16.77 9.93 6.01
CA ASP A 142 -15.94 11.07 5.63
C ASP A 142 -14.47 10.71 5.79
N ILE A 143 -13.68 10.91 4.74
CA ILE A 143 -12.26 10.56 4.69
C ILE A 143 -11.42 11.79 4.99
N ASP A 144 -10.50 11.67 5.94
CA ASP A 144 -9.62 12.76 6.37
C ASP A 144 -8.31 12.80 5.58
N VAL A 145 -7.83 11.66 5.08
CA VAL A 145 -6.65 11.58 4.21
C VAL A 145 -6.71 10.35 3.31
N VAL A 146 -6.23 10.52 2.08
CA VAL A 146 -6.04 9.42 1.13
C VAL A 146 -4.54 9.17 0.93
N LEU A 147 -4.11 7.91 1.02
CA LEU A 147 -2.74 7.49 0.76
C LEU A 147 -2.71 6.62 -0.50
N VAL A 148 -1.73 6.83 -1.37
CA VAL A 148 -1.51 5.96 -2.55
C VAL A 148 -0.04 5.56 -2.61
N THR A 149 0.21 4.26 -2.57
CA THR A 149 1.56 3.70 -2.46
C THR A 149 2.39 3.84 -3.73
N HIS A 150 1.77 3.76 -4.90
CA HIS A 150 2.44 3.91 -6.19
C HIS A 150 1.44 4.06 -7.35
N ALA A 151 1.94 4.27 -8.57
CA ALA A 151 1.13 4.68 -9.71
C ALA A 151 0.47 3.53 -10.50
N HIS A 152 0.62 2.26 -10.14
CA HIS A 152 0.01 1.14 -10.85
C HIS A 152 -1.52 1.22 -10.82
N PHE A 153 -2.18 0.59 -11.82
CA PHE A 153 -3.62 0.73 -12.04
C PHE A 153 -4.48 0.09 -10.94
N ASP A 154 -3.95 -0.84 -10.21
CA ASP A 154 -4.56 -1.57 -9.10
C ASP A 154 -4.35 -0.91 -7.72
N HIS A 155 -3.60 0.19 -7.68
CA HIS A 155 -3.41 1.05 -6.49
C HIS A 155 -3.91 2.47 -6.74
N LEU A 156 -3.51 3.11 -7.84
CA LEU A 156 -3.96 4.42 -8.23
C LEU A 156 -5.11 4.32 -9.25
N ASP A 157 -6.33 4.05 -8.76
CA ASP A 157 -7.54 4.04 -9.58
C ASP A 157 -8.15 5.43 -9.67
N ARG A 158 -7.80 6.19 -10.72
CA ARG A 158 -8.30 7.55 -10.93
C ARG A 158 -9.83 7.67 -10.95
N ARG A 159 -10.57 6.58 -11.32
CA ARG A 159 -12.03 6.59 -11.31
C ARG A 159 -12.58 6.56 -9.89
N THR A 160 -11.99 5.74 -9.04
CA THR A 160 -12.31 5.71 -7.61
C THR A 160 -11.87 6.99 -6.93
N LEU A 161 -10.62 7.42 -7.13
CA LEU A 161 -10.08 8.63 -6.52
C LEU A 161 -10.92 9.87 -6.83
N ARG A 162 -11.42 10.04 -8.08
CA ARG A 162 -12.32 11.15 -8.44
C ARG A 162 -13.66 11.14 -7.69
N LYS A 163 -14.12 9.97 -7.24
CA LYS A 163 -15.35 9.84 -6.45
C LYS A 163 -15.14 10.08 -4.96
N VAL A 164 -13.92 9.85 -4.49
CA VAL A 164 -13.52 10.02 -3.09
C VAL A 164 -13.00 11.42 -2.83
N ALA A 165 -12.45 12.07 -3.87
CA ALA A 165 -11.84 13.39 -3.76
C ALA A 165 -12.83 14.44 -3.24
N ALA A 166 -12.39 15.18 -2.24
CA ALA A 166 -13.04 16.32 -1.62
C ALA A 166 -11.93 17.26 -1.08
N ASP A 167 -12.20 17.99 -0.03
CA ASP A 167 -11.24 18.94 0.56
C ASP A 167 -10.07 18.27 1.30
N GLN A 168 -10.13 16.95 1.51
CA GLN A 168 -9.05 16.22 2.19
C GLN A 168 -7.78 16.14 1.34
N PRO A 169 -6.59 16.04 2.00
CA PRO A 169 -5.33 15.82 1.31
C PRO A 169 -5.20 14.40 0.74
N ILE A 170 -4.41 14.30 -0.31
CA ILE A 170 -3.87 13.03 -0.81
C ILE A 170 -2.35 13.02 -0.68
N VAL A 171 -1.80 11.91 -0.21
CA VAL A 171 -0.36 11.69 -0.04
C VAL A 171 0.09 10.61 -1.03
N VAL A 172 1.10 10.93 -1.79
CA VAL A 172 1.64 10.06 -2.84
C VAL A 172 3.17 10.09 -2.82
N PRO A 173 3.86 9.11 -3.39
CA PRO A 173 5.30 9.20 -3.61
C PRO A 173 5.66 10.28 -4.64
N ILE A 174 6.88 10.78 -4.56
CA ILE A 174 7.40 11.81 -5.46
C ILE A 174 7.23 11.42 -6.94
N GLY A 175 6.81 12.38 -7.78
CA GLY A 175 6.55 12.18 -9.21
C GLY A 175 5.21 11.51 -9.52
N VAL A 176 4.35 11.26 -8.52
CA VAL A 176 3.00 10.69 -8.70
C VAL A 176 1.92 11.77 -8.67
N GLY A 177 2.19 12.92 -8.06
CA GLY A 177 1.23 14.01 -7.85
C GLY A 177 0.53 14.47 -9.13
N ASN A 178 1.24 14.54 -10.26
CA ASN A 178 0.66 14.94 -11.55
C ASN A 178 -0.45 13.97 -12.05
N LEU A 179 -0.58 12.79 -11.47
CA LEU A 179 -1.66 11.84 -11.78
C LEU A 179 -2.93 12.09 -10.96
N VAL A 180 -2.86 12.94 -9.93
CA VAL A 180 -3.96 13.15 -8.99
C VAL A 180 -4.42 14.62 -8.86
N HIS A 181 -3.64 15.59 -9.37
CA HIS A 181 -3.97 17.02 -9.30
C HIS A 181 -5.33 17.40 -9.92
N ASP A 182 -5.77 16.68 -10.97
CA ASP A 182 -7.04 16.96 -11.67
C ASP A 182 -8.22 16.16 -11.12
N LEU A 183 -8.07 15.49 -9.98
CA LEU A 183 -9.10 14.60 -9.44
C LEU A 183 -10.04 15.27 -8.44
N GLY A 184 -9.71 16.48 -7.95
CA GLY A 184 -10.52 17.23 -7.00
C GLY A 184 -9.97 17.31 -5.58
N PHE A 185 -8.78 16.74 -5.31
CA PHE A 185 -8.08 16.96 -4.04
C PHE A 185 -7.51 18.38 -3.99
N GLN A 186 -7.72 19.08 -2.89
CA GLN A 186 -7.18 20.44 -2.74
C GLN A 186 -5.69 20.45 -2.42
N ILE A 187 -5.23 19.43 -1.69
CA ILE A 187 -3.84 19.32 -1.23
C ILE A 187 -3.26 18.00 -1.71
N VAL A 188 -2.13 18.07 -2.42
CA VAL A 188 -1.36 16.91 -2.86
C VAL A 188 0.01 16.98 -2.23
N HIS A 189 0.33 16.01 -1.36
CA HIS A 189 1.65 15.87 -0.76
C HIS A 189 2.43 14.78 -1.48
N GLU A 190 3.62 15.12 -1.95
CA GLU A 190 4.58 14.17 -2.48
C GLU A 190 5.66 13.90 -1.44
N LEU A 191 5.89 12.62 -1.11
CA LEU A 191 6.91 12.18 -0.17
C LEU A 191 8.01 11.40 -0.88
N ASP A 192 9.26 11.63 -0.47
CA ASP A 192 10.38 10.73 -0.74
C ASP A 192 10.56 9.73 0.41
N TYR A 193 11.38 8.70 0.23
CA TYR A 193 11.64 7.72 1.28
C TYR A 193 12.07 8.36 2.59
N TRP A 194 11.50 7.86 3.67
CA TRP A 194 11.73 8.32 5.05
C TRP A 194 11.23 9.75 5.33
N GLN A 195 10.55 10.37 4.39
CA GLN A 195 9.82 11.60 4.67
C GLN A 195 8.44 11.28 5.25
N GLY A 196 7.98 12.14 6.13
CA GLY A 196 6.68 12.01 6.76
C GLY A 196 5.93 13.32 6.82
N ILE A 197 4.63 13.19 7.02
CA ILE A 197 3.71 14.29 7.34
C ILE A 197 2.88 13.92 8.56
N LYS A 198 2.39 14.93 9.25
CA LYS A 198 1.43 14.75 10.33
C LYS A 198 0.03 15.14 9.84
N VAL A 199 -0.94 14.25 10.03
CA VAL A 199 -2.35 14.46 9.70
C VAL A 199 -3.14 14.29 11.01
N GLY A 200 -3.56 15.39 11.62
CA GLY A 200 -4.10 15.35 12.97
C GLY A 200 -3.12 14.70 13.95
N PRO A 201 -3.53 13.68 14.72
CA PRO A 201 -2.65 12.95 15.64
C PRO A 201 -1.76 11.91 14.94
N VAL A 202 -2.05 11.55 13.69
CA VAL A 202 -1.35 10.46 12.97
C VAL A 202 -0.12 11.00 12.24
N GLU A 203 1.01 10.34 12.45
CA GLU A 203 2.23 10.55 11.67
C GLU A 203 2.31 9.50 10.57
N VAL A 204 2.39 9.94 9.30
CA VAL A 204 2.46 9.11 8.11
C VAL A 204 3.82 9.26 7.46
N SER A 205 4.56 8.17 7.29
CA SER A 205 5.89 8.16 6.67
C SER A 205 5.94 7.24 5.46
N LEU A 206 6.59 7.68 4.38
CA LEU A 206 6.85 6.83 3.21
C LEU A 206 8.10 5.98 3.46
N THR A 207 7.98 4.67 3.32
CA THR A 207 9.08 3.71 3.48
C THR A 207 9.56 3.17 2.14
N PRO A 208 10.83 2.76 2.02
CA PRO A 208 11.32 2.10 0.81
C PRO A 208 10.65 0.74 0.60
N CYS A 209 10.61 0.33 -0.67
CA CYS A 209 10.27 -1.03 -1.09
C CYS A 209 11.07 -1.42 -2.34
N TYR A 210 10.99 -2.68 -2.76
CA TYR A 210 11.63 -3.18 -3.97
C TYR A 210 10.57 -3.46 -5.03
N HIS A 211 10.24 -2.41 -5.79
CA HIS A 211 9.20 -2.43 -6.80
C HIS A 211 9.56 -1.49 -7.97
N TRP A 212 8.59 -1.06 -8.73
CA TRP A 212 8.72 -0.05 -9.77
C TRP A 212 7.47 0.85 -9.84
N GLY A 213 7.66 2.13 -10.14
CA GLY A 213 6.59 3.11 -10.06
C GLY A 213 5.91 3.46 -11.39
N ALA A 214 6.31 2.85 -12.51
CA ALA A 214 5.81 3.27 -13.81
C ALA A 214 4.35 2.87 -14.03
N ARG A 215 3.50 3.86 -14.36
CA ARG A 215 2.13 3.61 -14.81
C ARG A 215 2.08 3.14 -16.27
N PHE A 216 3.01 3.64 -17.08
CA PHE A 216 3.24 3.26 -18.47
C PHE A 216 4.73 3.00 -18.67
N LEU A 217 5.10 2.34 -19.76
CA LEU A 217 6.50 1.96 -20.03
C LEU A 217 7.51 3.13 -20.00
N ALA A 218 7.06 4.36 -20.23
CA ALA A 218 7.90 5.56 -20.25
C ALA A 218 8.00 6.28 -18.88
N ASP A 219 7.21 5.92 -17.89
CA ASP A 219 7.03 6.66 -16.63
C ASP A 219 7.92 6.16 -15.49
N LEU A 220 9.13 5.70 -15.76
CA LEU A 220 10.03 5.09 -14.78
C LEU A 220 10.54 6.03 -13.67
N HIS A 221 10.26 7.33 -13.77
CA HIS A 221 10.68 8.35 -12.80
C HIS A 221 9.79 8.43 -11.55
N ARG A 222 8.63 7.76 -11.55
CA ARG A 222 7.67 7.82 -10.44
C ARG A 222 8.16 7.04 -9.24
N GLY A 223 8.02 7.67 -8.07
CA GLY A 223 8.27 7.02 -6.79
C GLY A 223 7.24 5.94 -6.47
N PHE A 224 7.59 5.12 -5.51
CA PHE A 224 6.78 4.04 -4.96
C PHE A 224 7.26 3.74 -3.54
N GLY A 225 6.41 3.14 -2.70
CA GLY A 225 6.80 2.82 -1.32
C GLY A 225 5.64 2.25 -0.52
N GLY A 226 5.90 1.90 0.73
CA GLY A 226 4.90 1.60 1.74
C GLY A 226 4.63 2.82 2.62
N PHE A 227 3.62 2.75 3.47
CA PHE A 227 3.33 3.76 4.47
C PHE A 227 3.38 3.18 5.88
N ALA A 228 4.22 3.77 6.75
CA ALA A 228 4.15 3.55 8.18
C ALA A 228 3.31 4.68 8.80
N MET A 229 2.26 4.30 9.53
CA MET A 229 1.33 5.21 10.17
C MET A 229 1.41 5.01 11.69
N ASN A 230 1.97 6.00 12.39
CA ASN A 230 1.97 5.99 13.86
C ASN A 230 0.70 6.66 14.38
N ILE A 231 -0.08 5.92 15.14
CA ILE A 231 -1.38 6.30 15.70
C ILE A 231 -1.30 6.07 17.20
N ASP A 232 -1.17 7.12 17.98
CA ASP A 232 -1.10 7.06 19.45
C ASP A 232 -0.08 6.03 19.98
N GLY A 233 1.09 5.95 19.32
CA GLY A 233 2.16 5.02 19.68
C GLY A 233 2.01 3.60 19.15
N ARG A 234 0.93 3.30 18.41
CA ARG A 234 0.76 2.06 17.65
C ARG A 234 1.09 2.32 16.19
N THR A 235 1.92 1.46 15.58
CA THR A 235 2.30 1.62 14.17
C THR A 235 1.64 0.56 13.29
N ILE A 236 0.90 1.03 12.28
CA ILE A 236 0.37 0.22 11.19
C ILE A 236 1.24 0.45 9.97
N PHE A 237 1.74 -0.62 9.37
CA PHE A 237 2.54 -0.58 8.17
C PHE A 237 1.78 -1.18 6.99
N HIS A 238 1.44 -0.36 6.00
CA HIS A 238 0.94 -0.80 4.71
C HIS A 238 2.11 -0.88 3.74
N CYS A 239 2.50 -2.10 3.40
CA CYS A 239 3.73 -2.36 2.66
C CYS A 239 3.73 -1.79 1.22
N GLY A 240 2.55 -1.61 0.61
CA GLY A 240 2.45 -1.46 -0.83
C GLY A 240 2.90 -2.74 -1.54
N ASP A 241 3.28 -2.62 -2.81
CA ASP A 241 3.82 -3.74 -3.57
C ASP A 241 5.34 -3.79 -3.48
N THR A 242 5.87 -4.98 -3.26
CA THR A 242 7.32 -5.20 -3.17
C THR A 242 7.68 -6.67 -3.33
N ALA A 243 8.88 -6.94 -3.87
CA ALA A 243 9.56 -8.19 -3.63
C ALA A 243 10.17 -8.21 -2.23
N PHE A 244 10.56 -9.38 -1.74
CA PHE A 244 11.36 -9.47 -0.53
C PHE A 244 12.72 -8.76 -0.72
N PHE A 245 13.09 -7.93 0.25
CA PHE A 245 14.35 -7.19 0.23
C PHE A 245 14.89 -6.95 1.66
N PRO A 246 16.20 -6.72 1.84
CA PRO A 246 16.81 -6.57 3.17
C PRO A 246 16.33 -5.36 3.98
N GLY A 247 15.67 -4.38 3.35
CA GLY A 247 15.18 -3.16 4.01
C GLY A 247 14.03 -3.38 4.99
N PHE A 248 13.40 -4.56 5.03
CA PHE A 248 12.34 -4.85 6.00
C PHE A 248 12.83 -4.72 7.44
N ARG A 249 14.04 -5.17 7.74
CA ARG A 249 14.65 -5.01 9.06
C ARG A 249 14.83 -3.54 9.43
N GLU A 250 15.36 -2.73 8.50
CA GLU A 250 15.54 -1.30 8.70
C GLU A 250 14.20 -0.60 8.96
N ILE A 251 13.15 -0.95 8.22
CA ILE A 251 11.79 -0.42 8.43
C ILE A 251 11.29 -0.78 9.83
N GLY A 252 11.46 -2.03 10.25
CA GLY A 252 11.04 -2.50 11.58
C GLY A 252 11.78 -1.81 12.73
N GLU A 253 13.08 -1.58 12.56
CA GLU A 253 13.91 -0.85 13.52
C GLU A 253 13.52 0.63 13.64
N HIS A 254 13.14 1.27 12.52
CA HIS A 254 12.71 2.67 12.52
C HIS A 254 11.32 2.88 13.10
N HIS A 255 10.37 1.99 12.80
CA HIS A 255 8.95 2.26 13.04
C HIS A 255 8.31 1.39 14.13
N HIS A 256 8.98 0.32 14.61
CA HIS A 256 8.42 -0.59 15.62
C HIS A 256 7.01 -1.06 15.29
N ILE A 257 6.87 -1.84 14.19
CA ILE A 257 5.60 -2.18 13.59
C ILE A 257 4.73 -3.07 14.50
N ASP A 258 3.51 -2.62 14.80
CA ASP A 258 2.51 -3.45 15.50
C ASP A 258 1.71 -4.32 14.51
N ILE A 259 1.27 -3.72 13.41
CA ILE A 259 0.43 -4.38 12.42
C ILE A 259 1.06 -4.20 11.04
N ALA A 260 1.39 -5.31 10.37
CA ALA A 260 1.95 -5.31 9.02
C ALA A 260 0.92 -5.83 8.01
N LEU A 261 0.51 -4.96 7.07
CA LEU A 261 -0.31 -5.30 5.91
C LEU A 261 0.64 -5.67 4.77
N LEU A 262 0.80 -6.98 4.47
CA LEU A 262 1.81 -7.48 3.53
C LEU A 262 1.20 -8.11 2.28
N PRO A 263 1.70 -7.81 1.07
CA PRO A 263 1.26 -8.43 -0.17
C PRO A 263 1.68 -9.89 -0.23
N ILE A 264 0.78 -10.76 -0.72
CA ILE A 264 1.03 -12.21 -0.86
C ILE A 264 0.67 -12.77 -2.24
N GLY A 265 0.25 -11.93 -3.19
CA GLY A 265 -0.17 -12.34 -4.53
C GLY A 265 0.64 -11.69 -5.64
N ALA A 266 0.33 -12.03 -6.88
CA ALA A 266 1.00 -11.58 -8.10
C ALA A 266 2.49 -11.99 -8.21
N TYR A 267 2.90 -13.03 -7.48
CA TYR A 267 4.30 -13.51 -7.47
C TYR A 267 4.68 -14.31 -8.72
N ASP A 268 3.72 -14.93 -9.41
CA ASP A 268 3.93 -15.61 -10.70
C ASP A 268 3.54 -14.66 -11.85
N ALA A 269 4.22 -13.52 -11.93
CA ALA A 269 3.87 -12.46 -12.85
C ALA A 269 4.21 -12.82 -14.31
N PRO A 270 3.33 -12.46 -15.28
CA PRO A 270 3.52 -12.75 -16.71
C PRO A 270 4.73 -12.02 -17.30
N THR A 271 5.25 -11.01 -16.63
CA THR A 271 6.45 -10.27 -17.03
C THR A 271 7.75 -10.95 -16.63
N GLY A 272 7.70 -12.01 -15.82
CA GLY A 272 8.87 -12.66 -15.23
C GLY A 272 9.68 -11.74 -14.30
N ARG A 273 9.09 -10.62 -13.83
CA ARG A 273 9.75 -9.71 -12.89
C ARG A 273 9.51 -10.16 -11.46
N GLU A 274 10.57 -10.33 -10.72
CA GLU A 274 10.53 -10.63 -9.28
C GLU A 274 10.32 -9.30 -8.51
N VAL A 275 9.09 -8.80 -8.53
CA VAL A 275 8.72 -7.52 -7.88
C VAL A 275 7.59 -7.67 -6.88
N HIS A 276 7.14 -8.88 -6.64
CA HIS A 276 6.15 -9.24 -5.64
C HIS A 276 6.65 -10.40 -4.79
N MET A 277 6.34 -10.35 -3.51
CA MET A 277 6.61 -11.45 -2.57
C MET A 277 5.63 -12.61 -2.81
N ASN A 278 6.12 -13.83 -2.69
CA ASN A 278 5.27 -14.98 -2.46
C ASN A 278 4.89 -15.09 -0.96
N PRO A 279 3.95 -15.95 -0.58
CA PRO A 279 3.49 -16.06 0.81
C PRO A 279 4.59 -16.42 1.81
N GLU A 280 5.56 -17.24 1.44
CA GLU A 280 6.69 -17.62 2.30
C GLU A 280 7.64 -16.44 2.54
N GLU A 281 7.86 -15.64 1.51
CA GLU A 281 8.64 -14.39 1.63
C GLU A 281 7.91 -13.33 2.46
N ALA A 282 6.58 -13.28 2.41
CA ALA A 282 5.79 -12.39 3.27
C ALA A 282 5.91 -12.79 4.77
N VAL A 283 5.94 -14.09 5.09
CA VAL A 283 6.25 -14.56 6.45
C VAL A 283 7.65 -14.13 6.89
N ARG A 284 8.63 -14.26 6.00
CA ARG A 284 10.00 -13.81 6.29
C ARG A 284 10.06 -12.29 6.46
N ALA A 285 9.39 -11.51 5.61
CA ALA A 285 9.31 -10.06 5.73
C ALA A 285 8.68 -9.63 7.06
N PHE A 286 7.60 -10.32 7.49
CA PHE A 286 6.97 -10.12 8.79
C PHE A 286 7.96 -10.34 9.96
N GLN A 287 8.78 -11.37 9.87
CA GLN A 287 9.80 -11.65 10.89
C GLN A 287 10.92 -10.59 10.89
N GLU A 288 11.39 -10.15 9.69
CA GLU A 288 12.40 -9.08 9.57
C GLU A 288 11.88 -7.71 10.07
N LEU A 289 10.59 -7.42 9.87
CA LEU A 289 9.90 -6.25 10.44
C LEU A 289 9.77 -6.31 11.96
N ASN A 290 9.93 -7.48 12.57
CA ASN A 290 9.63 -7.75 13.97
C ASN A 290 8.21 -7.30 14.37
N ALA A 291 7.24 -7.44 13.47
CA ALA A 291 5.88 -7.00 13.67
C ALA A 291 5.09 -7.94 14.61
N LYS A 292 4.01 -7.43 15.21
CA LYS A 292 3.20 -8.20 16.15
C LYS A 292 2.06 -8.97 15.45
N THR A 293 1.44 -8.36 14.44
CA THR A 293 0.31 -8.94 13.69
C THR A 293 0.57 -8.85 12.18
N LEU A 294 0.36 -9.96 11.47
CA LEU A 294 0.40 -10.06 10.02
C LEU A 294 -1.01 -10.07 9.45
N ILE A 295 -1.33 -9.11 8.59
CA ILE A 295 -2.56 -9.09 7.80
C ILE A 295 -2.18 -9.22 6.32
N PRO A 296 -2.63 -10.27 5.61
CA PRO A 296 -2.32 -10.44 4.20
C PRO A 296 -3.17 -9.52 3.32
N MET A 297 -2.59 -9.04 2.23
CA MET A 297 -3.26 -8.26 1.22
C MET A 297 -2.78 -8.62 -0.20
N HIS A 298 -3.29 -7.93 -1.21
CA HIS A 298 -2.92 -8.05 -2.62
C HIS A 298 -3.17 -9.45 -3.21
N TYR A 299 -4.26 -10.11 -2.79
CA TYR A 299 -4.68 -11.42 -3.28
C TYR A 299 -6.21 -11.48 -3.43
N GLY A 300 -6.71 -12.51 -4.08
CA GLY A 300 -8.14 -12.85 -4.11
C GLY A 300 -9.07 -11.88 -4.85
N THR A 301 -8.58 -10.75 -5.40
CA THR A 301 -9.40 -9.71 -6.03
C THR A 301 -9.23 -9.65 -7.55
N PHE A 302 -7.99 -9.49 -8.01
CA PHE A 302 -7.59 -9.49 -9.42
C PHE A 302 -6.63 -10.64 -9.66
N ARG A 303 -6.73 -11.30 -10.82
CA ARG A 303 -5.75 -12.30 -11.21
C ARG A 303 -4.66 -11.62 -12.03
N LEU A 304 -3.59 -11.20 -11.35
CA LEU A 304 -2.45 -10.47 -11.92
C LEU A 304 -1.30 -11.40 -12.31
N GLY A 305 -1.23 -12.58 -11.69
CA GLY A 305 -0.26 -13.62 -11.97
C GLY A 305 -0.89 -14.88 -12.56
N TYR A 306 -0.04 -15.87 -12.79
CA TYR A 306 -0.48 -17.20 -13.22
C TYR A 306 -0.97 -18.06 -12.06
N GLU A 307 -0.61 -17.71 -10.82
CA GLU A 307 -1.05 -18.42 -9.63
C GLU A 307 -2.58 -18.44 -9.51
N PRO A 308 -3.19 -19.53 -9.01
CA PRO A 308 -4.62 -19.60 -8.72
C PRO A 308 -5.01 -18.61 -7.63
N MET A 309 -6.22 -18.03 -7.71
CA MET A 309 -6.70 -16.98 -6.79
C MET A 309 -6.74 -17.40 -5.31
N HIS A 310 -6.86 -18.70 -5.01
CA HIS A 310 -6.93 -19.24 -3.64
C HIS A 310 -5.55 -19.60 -3.08
N GLU A 311 -4.59 -19.93 -3.95
CA GLU A 311 -3.27 -20.43 -3.57
C GLU A 311 -2.51 -19.51 -2.61
N PRO A 312 -2.47 -18.16 -2.79
CA PRO A 312 -1.69 -17.30 -1.93
C PRO A 312 -2.03 -17.43 -0.45
N LEU A 313 -3.33 -17.46 -0.11
CA LEU A 313 -3.76 -17.58 1.29
C LEU A 313 -3.48 -18.98 1.86
N GLU A 314 -3.72 -20.02 1.09
CA GLU A 314 -3.43 -21.40 1.52
C GLU A 314 -1.94 -21.58 1.84
N ARG A 315 -1.06 -21.09 0.94
CA ARG A 315 0.40 -21.12 1.16
C ARG A 315 0.82 -20.29 2.37
N LEU A 316 0.21 -19.11 2.56
CA LEU A 316 0.51 -18.26 3.72
C LEU A 316 0.19 -18.98 5.04
N VAL A 317 -0.97 -19.62 5.14
CA VAL A 317 -1.36 -20.37 6.36
C VAL A 317 -0.39 -21.51 6.64
N VAL A 318 0.03 -22.25 5.60
CA VAL A 318 1.02 -23.32 5.73
C VAL A 318 2.38 -22.75 6.17
N ALA A 319 2.84 -21.67 5.56
CA ALA A 319 4.10 -21.03 5.91
C ALA A 319 4.07 -20.44 7.33
N ALA A 320 2.99 -19.76 7.72
CA ALA A 320 2.82 -19.21 9.07
C ALA A 320 2.90 -20.30 10.15
N ARG A 321 2.26 -21.44 9.90
CA ARG A 321 2.33 -22.63 10.79
C ARG A 321 3.73 -23.20 10.87
N ALA A 322 4.40 -23.36 9.73
CA ALA A 322 5.76 -23.88 9.68
C ALA A 322 6.77 -23.00 10.43
N HIS A 323 6.53 -21.69 10.48
CA HIS A 323 7.35 -20.71 11.20
C HIS A 323 6.85 -20.38 12.61
N GLY A 324 5.81 -21.04 13.12
CA GLY A 324 5.29 -20.84 14.48
C GLY A 324 4.67 -19.46 14.72
N ILE A 325 4.14 -18.82 13.67
CA ILE A 325 3.51 -17.49 13.76
C ILE A 325 2.01 -17.50 13.42
N GLU A 326 1.37 -18.67 13.38
CA GLU A 326 -0.05 -18.82 13.03
C GLU A 326 -0.96 -17.95 13.91
N GLN A 327 -0.66 -17.82 15.21
CA GLN A 327 -1.41 -16.98 16.15
C GLN A 327 -1.21 -15.46 15.91
N LYS A 328 -0.23 -15.07 15.11
CA LYS A 328 0.03 -13.67 14.71
C LYS A 328 -0.60 -13.34 13.35
N LEU A 329 -1.12 -14.35 12.65
CA LEU A 329 -1.78 -14.18 11.35
C LEU A 329 -3.25 -13.82 11.56
N MET A 330 -3.66 -12.66 11.02
CA MET A 330 -5.03 -12.20 11.02
C MET A 330 -5.54 -12.07 9.59
N VAL A 331 -6.42 -12.97 9.17
CA VAL A 331 -7.05 -12.94 7.84
C VAL A 331 -8.36 -12.18 7.94
N LEU A 332 -8.44 -11.03 7.28
CA LEU A 332 -9.64 -10.21 7.27
C LEU A 332 -10.65 -10.69 6.21
N THR A 333 -11.93 -10.49 6.49
CA THR A 333 -13.00 -10.61 5.50
C THR A 333 -13.28 -9.23 4.92
N GLU A 334 -13.39 -9.13 3.58
CA GLU A 334 -13.65 -7.84 2.93
C GLU A 334 -14.95 -7.22 3.44
N GLY A 335 -14.88 -5.94 3.77
CA GLY A 335 -16.00 -5.13 4.23
C GLY A 335 -16.37 -5.31 5.72
N LYS A 336 -15.72 -6.22 6.44
CA LYS A 336 -15.94 -6.39 7.88
C LYS A 336 -14.94 -5.57 8.69
N PRO A 337 -15.38 -4.55 9.44
CA PRO A 337 -14.53 -3.80 10.36
C PRO A 337 -14.00 -4.68 11.49
N VAL A 338 -12.72 -4.52 11.83
CA VAL A 338 -12.08 -5.20 12.97
C VAL A 338 -11.42 -4.16 13.86
N VAL A 339 -11.84 -4.08 15.12
CA VAL A 339 -11.24 -3.19 16.13
C VAL A 339 -10.08 -3.91 16.82
N LEU A 340 -8.96 -3.20 16.99
CA LEU A 340 -7.72 -3.69 17.56
C LEU A 340 -7.19 -2.77 18.67
#